data_a5bebe22809bd431084db5dcbf3b63ef
#
_entry.id   a5bebe22809bd431084db5dcbf3b63ef
#
_cell.length_a   1.000
_cell.length_b   1.000
_cell.length_c   1.000
_cell.angle_alpha   90.00
_cell.angle_beta   90.00
_cell.angle_gamma   90.00
#
_symmetry.space_group_name_H-M   'P 1'
#
loop_
_entity.id
_entity.type
_entity.pdbx_description
1 polymer ?
#
loop_
_entity_poly.entity_id
_entity_poly.type
_entity_poly.pdbx_seq_one_letter_code
_entity_poly.pdbx_strand_id
1 'polypeptide(L)'
;MKSKFFITLAFTLLIFMDGCLNYTQVTTIQTDGSGNMFIHYWMKWTSKRDSTLVEQFGIFNKDSVYKEFSSLFSSIKNVEVYRDYSDSTIHAKVELTFNSLDSLNNTKAFKNSALSIKEGPKNTKIFSQFIPPIATGFGFESKSFSITYIYYLPGEILSHNATEISNNKLTWKYSLDEIGTGKYITATYRQFKLKETPLWIYISALFVLVVVVVFLFSKRMK
;
A
#
# COMPACT_ATOMS: atom_id res chain seq x y z
N MET A 1 38.06 -16.94 -37.26
CA MET A 1 37.63 -17.35 -35.89
C MET A 1 37.51 -16.19 -34.92
N LYS A 2 38.30 -15.13 -34.97
CA LYS A 2 38.24 -13.98 -34.04
C LYS A 2 36.94 -13.14 -34.15
N SER A 3 36.36 -13.00 -35.35
CA SER A 3 35.10 -12.22 -35.53
C SER A 3 33.88 -12.85 -34.88
N LYS A 4 33.71 -14.17 -34.93
CA LYS A 4 32.57 -14.86 -34.30
C LYS A 4 32.62 -14.83 -32.78
N PHE A 5 33.80 -14.83 -32.19
CA PHE A 5 34.00 -14.72 -30.74
C PHE A 5 33.61 -13.33 -30.23
N PHE A 6 33.91 -12.26 -30.99
CA PHE A 6 33.53 -10.90 -30.64
C PHE A 6 32.01 -10.66 -30.72
N ILE A 7 31.34 -11.25 -31.71
CA ILE A 7 29.87 -11.16 -31.86
C ILE A 7 29.17 -11.89 -30.72
N THR A 8 29.67 -13.08 -30.35
CA THR A 8 29.12 -13.86 -29.24
C THR A 8 29.32 -13.14 -27.88
N LEU A 9 30.49 -12.55 -27.68
CA LEU A 9 30.79 -11.77 -26.47
C LEU A 9 29.92 -10.48 -26.39
N ALA A 10 29.71 -9.78 -27.52
CA ALA A 10 28.83 -8.61 -27.60
C ALA A 10 27.36 -8.99 -27.36
N PHE A 11 26.92 -10.15 -27.85
CA PHE A 11 25.55 -10.63 -27.62
C PHE A 11 25.31 -11.07 -26.17
N THR A 12 26.34 -11.63 -25.50
CA THR A 12 26.25 -12.01 -24.07
C THR A 12 26.24 -10.80 -23.17
N LEU A 13 26.83 -9.66 -23.58
CA LEU A 13 26.85 -8.40 -22.80
C LEU A 13 25.50 -7.65 -22.85
N LEU A 14 24.63 -7.94 -23.84
CA LEU A 14 23.31 -7.34 -23.98
C LEU A 14 22.24 -7.90 -23.05
N ILE A 15 22.53 -9.02 -22.34
CA ILE A 15 21.55 -9.74 -21.51
C ILE A 15 21.42 -9.16 -20.09
N PHE A 16 22.23 -8.17 -19.70
CA PHE A 16 22.28 -7.62 -18.34
C PHE A 16 21.77 -6.18 -18.18
N MET A 17 20.83 -5.74 -19.02
CA MET A 17 20.23 -4.41 -18.89
C MET A 17 18.83 -4.46 -18.27
N ASP A 18 18.70 -5.08 -17.12
CA ASP A 18 17.44 -5.13 -16.39
C ASP A 18 17.34 -3.96 -15.42
N GLY A 19 16.84 -2.85 -15.89
CA GLY A 19 16.33 -1.78 -15.01
C GLY A 19 14.99 -2.21 -14.43
N CYS A 20 14.98 -2.87 -13.28
CA CYS A 20 13.73 -3.30 -12.62
C CYS A 20 13.15 -2.17 -11.78
N LEU A 21 11.94 -1.74 -12.05
CA LEU A 21 11.14 -0.94 -11.11
C LEU A 21 10.24 -1.87 -10.30
N ASN A 22 10.37 -1.81 -9.00
CA ASN A 22 9.52 -2.54 -8.07
C ASN A 22 8.65 -1.55 -7.29
N TYR A 23 7.37 -1.83 -7.19
CA TYR A 23 6.42 -1.06 -6.41
C TYR A 23 5.68 -1.97 -5.45
N THR A 24 5.66 -1.60 -4.19
CA THR A 24 4.89 -2.31 -3.15
C THR A 24 4.07 -1.29 -2.37
N GLN A 25 2.77 -1.53 -2.29
CA GLN A 25 1.85 -0.78 -1.45
C GLN A 25 1.25 -1.71 -0.40
N VAL A 26 1.37 -1.35 0.86
CA VAL A 26 0.73 -2.05 1.99
C VAL A 26 -0.27 -1.10 2.62
N THR A 27 -1.53 -1.51 2.65
CA THR A 27 -2.63 -0.70 3.18
C THR A 27 -3.38 -1.48 4.26
N THR A 28 -3.50 -0.89 5.44
CA THR A 28 -4.34 -1.42 6.52
C THR A 28 -5.55 -0.51 6.67
N ILE A 29 -6.74 -1.08 6.54
CA ILE A 29 -8.01 -0.39 6.67
C ILE A 29 -8.64 -0.75 8.01
N GLN A 30 -9.15 0.25 8.73
CA GLN A 30 -9.88 0.08 9.99
C GLN A 30 -11.39 -0.03 9.74
N THR A 31 -12.13 -0.42 10.77
CA THR A 31 -13.58 -0.60 10.68
C THR A 31 -14.35 0.69 10.39
N ASP A 32 -13.78 1.84 10.73
CA ASP A 32 -14.34 3.17 10.45
C ASP A 32 -13.98 3.72 9.05
N GLY A 33 -13.20 2.96 8.26
CA GLY A 33 -12.75 3.35 6.92
C GLY A 33 -11.45 4.16 6.89
N SER A 34 -10.92 4.53 8.06
CA SER A 34 -9.58 5.12 8.20
C SER A 34 -8.50 4.08 7.99
N GLY A 35 -7.25 4.50 7.90
CA GLY A 35 -6.16 3.53 7.80
C GLY A 35 -4.77 4.12 7.66
N ASN A 36 -3.84 3.21 7.46
CA ASN A 36 -2.43 3.50 7.22
C ASN A 36 -2.01 2.91 5.89
N MET A 37 -1.13 3.61 5.20
CA MET A 37 -0.57 3.14 3.94
C MET A 37 0.95 3.32 3.97
N PHE A 38 1.64 2.25 3.61
CA PHE A 38 3.08 2.23 3.36
C PHE A 38 3.31 1.95 1.89
N ILE A 39 4.08 2.80 1.23
CA ILE A 39 4.44 2.65 -0.18
C ILE A 39 5.96 2.60 -0.25
N HIS A 40 6.47 1.61 -0.92
CA HIS A 40 7.88 1.46 -1.21
C HIS A 40 8.06 1.17 -2.69
N TYR A 41 8.77 2.02 -3.39
CA TYR A 41 9.20 1.73 -4.75
C TYR A 41 10.70 1.96 -4.87
N TRP A 42 11.31 1.15 -5.71
CA TRP A 42 12.73 1.20 -5.94
C TRP A 42 13.07 0.76 -7.35
N MET A 43 14.20 1.24 -7.82
CA MET A 43 14.70 0.95 -9.14
C MET A 43 16.20 0.70 -9.08
N LYS A 44 16.65 -0.27 -9.90
CA LYS A 44 18.07 -0.49 -10.12
C LYS A 44 18.54 0.41 -11.26
N TRP A 45 19.61 1.15 -11.06
CA TRP A 45 20.24 1.88 -12.16
C TRP A 45 21.46 1.11 -12.64
N THR A 46 21.53 0.85 -13.94
CA THR A 46 22.64 0.13 -14.58
C THR A 46 23.57 1.04 -15.35
N SER A 47 23.13 2.28 -15.65
CA SER A 47 23.90 3.24 -16.45
C SER A 47 23.79 4.67 -15.94
N LYS A 48 24.74 5.54 -16.33
CA LYS A 48 24.63 6.99 -16.08
C LYS A 48 23.37 7.62 -16.71
N ARG A 49 22.89 7.05 -17.83
CA ARG A 49 21.67 7.51 -18.51
C ARG A 49 20.44 7.29 -17.63
N ASP A 50 20.34 6.13 -16.96
CA ASP A 50 19.23 5.81 -16.07
C ASP A 50 19.21 6.75 -14.87
N SER A 51 20.38 7.06 -14.29
CA SER A 51 20.51 8.04 -13.20
C SER A 51 20.03 9.43 -13.62
N THR A 52 20.35 9.88 -14.83
CA THR A 52 19.92 11.20 -15.35
C THR A 52 18.41 11.23 -15.58
N LEU A 53 17.82 10.16 -16.11
CA LEU A 53 16.36 10.06 -16.30
C LEU A 53 15.62 10.07 -14.97
N VAL A 54 16.10 9.34 -13.99
CA VAL A 54 15.56 9.33 -12.63
C VAL A 54 15.54 10.71 -12.01
N GLU A 55 16.62 11.49 -12.20
CA GLU A 55 16.72 12.86 -11.69
C GLU A 55 15.77 13.82 -12.43
N GLN A 56 15.65 13.70 -13.74
CA GLN A 56 14.78 14.56 -14.56
C GLN A 56 13.29 14.36 -14.22
N PHE A 57 12.85 13.14 -13.95
CA PHE A 57 11.45 12.88 -13.61
C PHE A 57 11.08 13.19 -12.17
N GLY A 58 12.08 13.36 -11.30
CA GLY A 58 11.86 13.70 -9.89
C GLY A 58 11.12 12.64 -9.08
N ILE A 59 10.91 11.42 -9.62
CA ILE A 59 10.20 10.33 -8.92
C ILE A 59 10.93 9.82 -7.68
N PHE A 60 12.24 10.09 -7.60
CA PHE A 60 13.08 9.83 -6.42
C PHE A 60 13.64 11.13 -5.83
N ASN A 61 12.93 12.24 -5.97
CA ASN A 61 13.22 13.49 -5.27
C ASN A 61 12.29 13.60 -4.07
N LYS A 62 12.82 13.77 -2.87
CA LYS A 62 12.06 13.77 -1.61
C LYS A 62 10.93 14.80 -1.61
N ASP A 63 11.19 16.02 -2.10
CA ASP A 63 10.18 17.09 -2.12
C ASP A 63 9.08 16.80 -3.15
N SER A 64 9.45 16.23 -4.31
CA SER A 64 8.49 15.80 -5.33
C SER A 64 7.60 14.68 -4.83
N VAL A 65 8.20 13.67 -4.19
CA VAL A 65 7.48 12.55 -3.55
C VAL A 65 6.53 13.07 -2.47
N TYR A 66 7.00 13.97 -1.59
CA TYR A 66 6.15 14.58 -0.57
C TYR A 66 4.93 15.29 -1.20
N LYS A 67 5.15 16.13 -2.23
CA LYS A 67 4.08 16.84 -2.93
C LYS A 67 3.09 15.93 -3.64
N GLU A 68 3.56 14.78 -4.16
CA GLU A 68 2.72 13.79 -4.85
C GLU A 68 1.70 13.14 -3.92
N PHE A 69 2.12 12.81 -2.68
CA PHE A 69 1.30 12.13 -1.67
C PHE A 69 0.64 13.08 -0.67
N SER A 70 0.98 14.37 -0.69
CA SER A 70 0.41 15.38 0.22
C SER A 70 -1.00 15.76 -0.20
N SER A 71 -1.93 15.82 0.76
CA SER A 71 -3.29 16.32 0.56
C SER A 71 -3.93 16.75 1.86
N LEU A 72 -5.11 17.38 1.77
CA LEU A 72 -5.96 17.69 2.95
C LEU A 72 -6.59 16.42 3.56
N PHE A 73 -6.57 15.31 2.86
CA PHE A 73 -7.26 14.07 3.23
C PHE A 73 -6.33 12.98 3.76
N SER A 74 -5.01 13.22 3.71
CA SER A 74 -3.98 12.32 4.20
C SER A 74 -2.94 13.06 5.01
N SER A 75 -2.39 12.41 6.03
CA SER A 75 -1.27 12.92 6.82
C SER A 75 -0.03 12.08 6.54
N ILE A 76 0.98 12.68 5.93
CA ILE A 76 2.27 12.02 5.70
C ILE A 76 3.00 11.91 7.03
N LYS A 77 3.39 10.71 7.39
CA LYS A 77 4.17 10.41 8.60
C LYS A 77 5.67 10.44 8.32
N ASN A 78 6.06 9.86 7.19
CA ASN A 78 7.46 9.80 6.80
C ASN A 78 7.60 9.76 5.27
N VAL A 79 8.68 10.38 4.76
CA VAL A 79 9.16 10.24 3.38
C VAL A 79 10.67 10.08 3.42
N GLU A 80 11.13 8.95 2.91
CA GLU A 80 12.55 8.65 2.76
C GLU A 80 12.88 8.41 1.30
N VAL A 81 13.96 9.03 0.83
CA VAL A 81 14.56 8.74 -0.46
C VAL A 81 16.05 8.54 -0.25
N TYR A 82 16.56 7.39 -0.65
CA TYR A 82 17.97 7.07 -0.48
C TYR A 82 18.51 6.19 -1.61
N ARG A 83 19.82 6.22 -1.78
CA ARG A 83 20.54 5.37 -2.72
C ARG A 83 21.29 4.29 -1.94
N ASP A 84 21.16 3.06 -2.41
CA ASP A 84 22.00 1.96 -1.95
C ASP A 84 23.05 1.67 -3.03
N TYR A 85 24.29 1.98 -2.69
CA TYR A 85 25.42 1.78 -3.61
C TYR A 85 25.92 0.35 -3.64
N SER A 86 25.51 -0.48 -2.67
CA SER A 86 25.94 -1.88 -2.60
C SER A 86 25.33 -2.73 -3.72
N ASP A 87 24.09 -2.41 -4.10
CA ASP A 87 23.34 -3.12 -5.15
C ASP A 87 22.90 -2.21 -6.30
N SER A 88 23.32 -0.94 -6.28
CA SER A 88 23.00 0.08 -7.28
C SER A 88 21.49 0.32 -7.40
N THR A 89 20.80 0.49 -6.26
CA THR A 89 19.37 0.78 -6.21
C THR A 89 19.08 2.17 -5.63
N ILE A 90 17.98 2.77 -6.07
CA ILE A 90 17.39 3.97 -5.47
C ILE A 90 16.00 3.64 -4.97
N HIS A 91 15.70 4.09 -3.76
CA HIS A 91 14.49 3.78 -3.04
C HIS A 91 13.72 5.04 -2.68
N ALA A 92 12.39 4.94 -2.72
CA ALA A 92 11.50 5.90 -2.10
C ALA A 92 10.50 5.15 -1.21
N LYS A 93 10.36 5.60 0.03
CA LYS A 93 9.41 5.09 1.00
C LYS A 93 8.50 6.21 1.47
N VAL A 94 7.22 5.93 1.53
CA VAL A 94 6.20 6.88 1.99
C VAL A 94 5.32 6.17 3.02
N GLU A 95 5.16 6.79 4.18
CA GLU A 95 4.20 6.37 5.19
C GLU A 95 3.17 7.47 5.37
N LEU A 96 1.90 7.13 5.24
CA LEU A 96 0.80 8.06 5.42
C LEU A 96 -0.38 7.43 6.17
N THR A 97 -1.19 8.28 6.77
CA THR A 97 -2.49 7.91 7.34
C THR A 97 -3.59 8.64 6.59
N PHE A 98 -4.77 8.05 6.55
CA PHE A 98 -5.96 8.65 5.92
C PHE A 98 -7.20 8.42 6.77
N ASN A 99 -8.17 9.32 6.66
CA ASN A 99 -9.44 9.22 7.39
C ASN A 99 -10.48 8.39 6.63
N SER A 100 -10.37 8.31 5.31
CA SER A 100 -11.23 7.51 4.44
C SER A 100 -10.44 7.08 3.21
N LEU A 101 -10.60 5.83 2.80
CA LEU A 101 -9.93 5.31 1.61
C LEU A 101 -10.35 6.07 0.35
N ASP A 102 -11.65 6.37 0.21
CA ASP A 102 -12.20 7.06 -0.95
C ASP A 102 -11.64 8.49 -1.08
N SER A 103 -11.31 9.13 0.03
CA SER A 103 -10.77 10.49 0.04
C SER A 103 -9.37 10.57 -0.57
N LEU A 104 -8.63 9.46 -0.61
CA LEU A 104 -7.32 9.39 -1.26
C LEU A 104 -7.39 9.65 -2.78
N ASN A 105 -8.54 9.43 -3.42
CA ASN A 105 -8.73 9.78 -4.84
C ASN A 105 -8.53 11.28 -5.14
N ASN A 106 -8.60 12.13 -4.12
CA ASN A 106 -8.34 13.58 -4.24
C ASN A 106 -6.85 13.92 -4.10
N THR A 107 -6.00 12.95 -3.79
CA THR A 107 -4.54 13.13 -3.81
C THR A 107 -4.00 12.93 -5.22
N LYS A 108 -2.92 13.59 -5.55
CA LYS A 108 -2.32 13.50 -6.87
C LYS A 108 -1.88 12.06 -7.20
N ALA A 109 -1.29 11.36 -6.23
CA ALA A 109 -0.81 9.98 -6.37
C ALA A 109 -1.93 8.98 -6.69
N PHE A 110 -3.16 9.20 -6.20
CA PHE A 110 -4.25 8.23 -6.34
C PHE A 110 -5.41 8.72 -7.21
N LYS A 111 -5.27 9.86 -7.88
CA LYS A 111 -6.31 10.49 -8.70
C LYS A 111 -6.98 9.55 -9.69
N ASN A 112 -6.23 8.60 -10.24
CA ASN A 112 -6.73 7.65 -11.24
C ASN A 112 -6.97 6.25 -10.67
N SER A 113 -6.93 6.08 -9.34
CA SER A 113 -6.98 4.75 -8.71
C SER A 113 -8.40 4.29 -8.38
N ALA A 114 -9.39 5.16 -8.47
CA ALA A 114 -10.80 4.85 -8.18
C ALA A 114 -10.98 3.98 -6.91
N LEU A 115 -10.23 4.33 -5.86
CA LEU A 115 -10.29 3.68 -4.55
C LEU A 115 -11.70 3.79 -3.99
N SER A 116 -12.30 2.70 -3.54
CA SER A 116 -13.63 2.74 -2.92
C SER A 116 -13.90 1.58 -1.97
N ILE A 117 -14.71 1.86 -0.95
CA ILE A 117 -15.37 0.87 -0.11
C ILE A 117 -16.86 1.18 -0.14
N LYS A 118 -17.66 0.28 -0.71
CA LYS A 118 -19.11 0.43 -0.85
C LYS A 118 -19.86 -0.59 -0.01
N GLU A 119 -21.07 -0.24 0.41
CA GLU A 119 -21.99 -1.19 1.02
C GLU A 119 -22.38 -2.26 0.00
N GLY A 120 -22.29 -3.51 0.40
CA GLY A 120 -22.74 -4.66 -0.35
C GLY A 120 -24.00 -5.29 0.29
N PRO A 121 -24.57 -6.32 -0.37
CA PRO A 121 -25.71 -7.04 0.16
C PRO A 121 -25.36 -7.76 1.48
N LYS A 122 -26.38 -7.99 2.34
CA LYS A 122 -26.26 -8.78 3.61
C LYS A 122 -25.18 -8.26 4.57
N ASN A 123 -25.06 -6.94 4.74
CA ASN A 123 -24.06 -6.31 5.62
C ASN A 123 -22.60 -6.62 5.23
N THR A 124 -22.32 -6.75 3.94
CA THR A 124 -20.96 -6.87 3.43
C THR A 124 -20.44 -5.52 2.96
N LYS A 125 -19.13 -5.42 2.80
CA LYS A 125 -18.43 -4.29 2.19
C LYS A 125 -17.73 -4.78 0.92
N ILE A 126 -17.69 -3.94 -0.10
CA ILE A 126 -17.01 -4.22 -1.37
C ILE A 126 -15.88 -3.21 -1.50
N PHE A 127 -14.65 -3.70 -1.38
CA PHE A 127 -13.45 -2.96 -1.68
C PHE A 127 -13.15 -3.03 -3.18
N SER A 128 -12.74 -1.91 -3.75
CA SER A 128 -12.28 -1.82 -5.14
C SER A 128 -11.19 -0.77 -5.30
N GLN A 129 -10.19 -1.09 -6.12
CA GLN A 129 -9.19 -0.14 -6.62
C GLN A 129 -8.92 -0.42 -8.09
N PHE A 130 -8.83 0.63 -8.88
CA PHE A 130 -8.34 0.57 -10.24
C PHE A 130 -6.84 0.80 -10.27
N ILE A 131 -6.10 -0.08 -10.91
CA ILE A 131 -4.69 0.08 -11.23
C ILE A 131 -4.62 0.64 -12.64
N PRO A 132 -4.27 1.92 -12.83
CA PRO A 132 -4.24 2.53 -14.15
C PRO A 132 -3.11 1.94 -15.00
N PRO A 133 -3.21 2.02 -16.33
CA PRO A 133 -2.12 1.65 -17.22
C PRO A 133 -0.90 2.51 -16.92
N ILE A 134 0.27 1.87 -16.85
CA ILE A 134 1.52 2.55 -16.59
C ILE A 134 2.20 2.80 -17.92
N ALA A 135 2.39 4.08 -18.26
CA ALA A 135 3.08 4.46 -19.47
C ALA A 135 4.59 4.15 -19.38
N THR A 136 5.05 3.23 -20.22
CA THR A 136 6.46 2.80 -20.27
C THR A 136 7.28 3.56 -21.29
N GLY A 137 6.91 4.82 -21.60
CA GLY A 137 7.55 5.63 -22.64
C GLY A 137 9.08 5.77 -22.59
N PHE A 138 9.74 5.05 -21.68
CA PHE A 138 11.18 5.16 -21.43
C PHE A 138 12.00 3.96 -21.93
N GLY A 139 11.39 3.03 -22.70
CA GLY A 139 12.10 1.86 -23.24
C GLY A 139 12.49 0.82 -22.21
N PHE A 140 11.84 0.80 -21.04
CA PHE A 140 11.96 -0.28 -20.07
C PHE A 140 11.18 -1.51 -20.56
N GLU A 141 11.76 -2.69 -20.45
CA GLU A 141 11.05 -3.92 -20.75
C GLU A 141 9.92 -4.14 -19.73
N SER A 142 8.73 -4.47 -20.21
CA SER A 142 7.52 -4.64 -19.40
C SER A 142 7.66 -5.74 -18.32
N LYS A 143 8.50 -6.74 -18.56
CA LYS A 143 8.81 -7.81 -17.62
C LYS A 143 9.65 -7.38 -16.42
N SER A 144 10.32 -6.25 -16.52
CA SER A 144 11.18 -5.70 -15.46
C SER A 144 10.42 -4.93 -14.38
N PHE A 145 9.09 -4.84 -14.49
CA PHE A 145 8.25 -4.17 -13.51
C PHE A 145 7.49 -5.19 -12.66
N SER A 146 7.63 -5.07 -11.35
CA SER A 146 6.84 -5.85 -10.39
C SER A 146 6.03 -4.90 -9.51
N ILE A 147 4.73 -5.11 -9.48
CA ILE A 147 3.79 -4.29 -8.71
C ILE A 147 3.04 -5.19 -7.75
N THR A 148 3.13 -4.86 -6.46
CA THR A 148 2.50 -5.61 -5.40
C THR A 148 1.60 -4.70 -4.58
N TYR A 149 0.33 -5.06 -4.47
CA TYR A 149 -0.64 -4.47 -3.56
C TYR A 149 -0.97 -5.45 -2.45
N ILE A 150 -0.86 -5.00 -1.21
CA ILE A 150 -1.20 -5.77 -0.01
C ILE A 150 -2.24 -4.97 0.77
N TYR A 151 -3.41 -5.58 1.00
CA TYR A 151 -4.47 -4.98 1.79
C TYR A 151 -4.82 -5.87 2.99
N TYR A 152 -4.90 -5.23 4.15
CA TYR A 152 -5.48 -5.79 5.36
C TYR A 152 -6.87 -5.19 5.51
N LEU A 153 -7.92 -6.00 5.28
CA LEU A 153 -9.31 -5.56 5.38
C LEU A 153 -9.87 -5.88 6.76
N PRO A 154 -10.74 -5.01 7.33
CA PRO A 154 -11.26 -5.16 8.69
C PRO A 154 -12.44 -6.16 8.74
N GLY A 155 -12.28 -7.38 8.26
CA GLY A 155 -13.36 -8.35 8.21
C GLY A 155 -12.97 -9.72 7.69
N GLU A 156 -13.95 -10.61 7.70
CA GLU A 156 -13.88 -11.92 7.07
C GLU A 156 -14.01 -11.76 5.54
N ILE A 157 -13.04 -12.27 4.78
CA ILE A 157 -13.04 -12.20 3.32
C ILE A 157 -14.00 -13.26 2.76
N LEU A 158 -14.96 -12.83 1.93
CA LEU A 158 -15.96 -13.70 1.33
C LEU A 158 -15.65 -14.02 -0.14
N SER A 159 -15.15 -13.03 -0.89
CA SER A 159 -14.72 -13.19 -2.28
C SER A 159 -13.63 -12.18 -2.62
N HIS A 160 -12.76 -12.51 -3.55
CA HIS A 160 -11.68 -11.65 -4.01
C HIS A 160 -11.14 -12.11 -5.37
N ASN A 161 -10.39 -11.23 -6.03
CA ASN A 161 -9.57 -11.57 -7.19
C ASN A 161 -8.06 -11.47 -6.89
N ALA A 162 -7.68 -11.55 -5.61
CA ALA A 162 -6.28 -11.52 -5.18
C ALA A 162 -5.52 -12.77 -5.62
N THR A 163 -4.22 -12.60 -5.85
CA THR A 163 -3.26 -13.68 -6.16
C THR A 163 -3.06 -14.60 -4.96
N GLU A 164 -3.01 -14.00 -3.76
CA GLU A 164 -2.80 -14.74 -2.50
C GLU A 164 -3.71 -14.18 -1.41
N ILE A 165 -4.17 -15.06 -0.53
CA ILE A 165 -4.95 -14.72 0.68
C ILE A 165 -4.35 -15.39 1.90
N SER A 166 -4.30 -14.66 3.01
CA SER A 166 -3.97 -15.19 4.34
C SER A 166 -4.80 -14.45 5.39
N ASN A 167 -5.83 -15.10 5.92
CA ASN A 167 -6.83 -14.48 6.79
C ASN A 167 -7.48 -13.25 6.13
N ASN A 168 -7.29 -12.05 6.72
CA ASN A 168 -7.77 -10.77 6.20
C ASN A 168 -6.73 -10.00 5.37
N LYS A 169 -5.58 -10.63 5.07
CA LYS A 169 -4.53 -10.10 4.19
C LYS A 169 -4.75 -10.62 2.78
N LEU A 170 -4.87 -9.71 1.84
CA LEU A 170 -4.97 -9.98 0.41
C LEU A 170 -3.75 -9.43 -0.29
N THR A 171 -3.19 -10.20 -1.22
CA THR A 171 -2.02 -9.79 -2.00
C THR A 171 -2.32 -9.93 -3.48
N TRP A 172 -2.09 -8.87 -4.24
CA TRP A 172 -2.12 -8.84 -5.70
C TRP A 172 -0.72 -8.56 -6.20
N LYS A 173 -0.23 -9.42 -7.09
CA LYS A 173 1.08 -9.26 -7.75
C LYS A 173 0.84 -9.24 -9.26
N TYR A 174 1.40 -8.24 -9.92
CA TYR A 174 1.28 -8.08 -11.36
C TYR A 174 2.61 -7.63 -11.96
N SER A 175 2.91 -8.17 -13.13
CA SER A 175 3.83 -7.55 -14.08
C SER A 175 3.12 -6.42 -14.83
N LEU A 176 3.87 -5.59 -15.53
CA LEU A 176 3.30 -4.50 -16.32
C LEU A 176 2.40 -5.02 -17.45
N ASP A 177 2.80 -6.12 -18.10
CA ASP A 177 2.01 -6.76 -19.17
C ASP A 177 0.64 -7.24 -18.67
N GLU A 178 0.57 -7.71 -17.42
CA GLU A 178 -0.67 -8.16 -16.82
C GLU A 178 -1.62 -7.02 -16.46
N ILE A 179 -1.12 -5.80 -16.26
CA ILE A 179 -1.94 -4.61 -16.03
C ILE A 179 -2.56 -4.13 -17.33
N GLY A 180 -1.81 -4.16 -18.43
CA GLY A 180 -2.30 -3.80 -19.77
C GLY A 180 -2.96 -2.42 -19.81
N THR A 181 -4.25 -2.38 -20.21
CA THR A 181 -5.05 -1.14 -20.27
C THR A 181 -5.61 -0.70 -18.91
N GLY A 182 -5.25 -1.37 -17.85
CA GLY A 182 -5.70 -1.13 -16.47
C GLY A 182 -6.40 -2.35 -15.90
N LYS A 183 -6.37 -2.49 -14.57
CA LYS A 183 -6.89 -3.66 -13.87
C LYS A 183 -7.58 -3.29 -12.58
N TYR A 184 -8.71 -3.93 -12.30
CA TYR A 184 -9.37 -3.79 -11.00
C TYR A 184 -8.91 -4.86 -10.03
N ILE A 185 -8.57 -4.45 -8.81
CA ILE A 185 -8.46 -5.32 -7.65
C ILE A 185 -9.69 -5.14 -6.79
N THR A 186 -10.29 -6.25 -6.36
CA THR A 186 -11.57 -6.24 -5.64
C THR A 186 -11.62 -7.31 -4.56
N ALA A 187 -12.35 -6.99 -3.49
CA ALA A 187 -12.67 -7.96 -2.46
C ALA A 187 -14.01 -7.62 -1.80
N THR A 188 -14.78 -8.64 -1.49
CA THR A 188 -16.00 -8.54 -0.67
C THR A 188 -15.69 -9.14 0.69
N TYR A 189 -15.97 -8.39 1.74
CA TYR A 189 -15.73 -8.84 3.11
C TYR A 189 -16.89 -8.50 4.03
N ARG A 190 -17.06 -9.31 5.07
CA ARG A 190 -17.99 -9.04 6.17
C ARG A 190 -17.21 -8.40 7.29
N GLN A 191 -17.53 -7.14 7.58
CA GLN A 191 -16.85 -6.38 8.61
C GLN A 191 -16.96 -7.08 9.98
N PHE A 192 -15.85 -7.10 10.73
CA PHE A 192 -15.87 -7.58 12.11
C PHE A 192 -16.76 -6.65 12.94
N LYS A 193 -17.81 -7.20 13.52
CA LYS A 193 -18.58 -6.47 14.54
C LYS A 193 -17.72 -6.43 15.80
N LEU A 194 -17.46 -5.26 16.32
CA LEU A 194 -16.96 -5.12 17.68
C LEU A 194 -18.00 -5.81 18.57
N LYS A 195 -17.57 -6.82 19.32
CA LYS A 195 -18.43 -7.49 20.26
C LYS A 195 -18.76 -6.48 21.34
N GLU A 196 -19.99 -5.98 21.34
CA GLU A 196 -20.45 -5.05 22.36
C GLU A 196 -20.17 -5.66 23.72
N THR A 197 -19.60 -4.88 24.63
CA THR A 197 -19.33 -5.35 25.99
C THR A 197 -20.66 -5.75 26.62
N PRO A 198 -20.84 -7.01 27.03
CA PRO A 198 -22.09 -7.47 27.58
C PRO A 198 -22.53 -6.60 28.77
N LEU A 199 -23.82 -6.31 28.84
CA LEU A 199 -24.40 -5.38 29.83
C LEU A 199 -24.06 -5.78 31.29
N TRP A 200 -23.90 -7.07 31.55
CA TRP A 200 -23.50 -7.57 32.86
C TRP A 200 -22.13 -7.08 33.33
N ILE A 201 -21.19 -6.78 32.42
CA ILE A 201 -19.86 -6.23 32.76
C ILE A 201 -20.02 -4.79 33.30
N TYR A 202 -20.90 -3.98 32.68
CA TYR A 202 -21.19 -2.62 33.18
C TYR A 202 -21.88 -2.68 34.55
N ILE A 203 -22.81 -3.61 34.74
CA ILE A 203 -23.50 -3.81 36.02
C ILE A 203 -22.51 -4.24 37.10
N SER A 204 -21.63 -5.18 36.81
CA SER A 204 -20.62 -5.63 37.78
C SER A 204 -19.61 -4.52 38.12
N ALA A 205 -19.16 -3.74 37.15
CA ALA A 205 -18.29 -2.59 37.37
C ALA A 205 -18.96 -1.53 38.26
N LEU A 206 -20.23 -1.23 37.99
CA LEU A 206 -21.03 -0.31 38.81
C LEU A 206 -21.17 -0.84 40.24
N PHE A 207 -21.46 -2.13 40.42
CA PHE A 207 -21.58 -2.75 41.75
C PHE A 207 -20.27 -2.59 42.55
N VAL A 208 -19.14 -2.91 41.95
CA VAL A 208 -17.82 -2.74 42.59
C VAL A 208 -17.59 -1.28 42.98
N LEU A 209 -17.93 -0.34 42.13
CA LEU A 209 -17.77 1.07 42.40
C LEU A 209 -18.65 1.51 43.62
N VAL A 210 -19.91 1.06 43.70
CA VAL A 210 -20.79 1.32 44.83
C VAL A 210 -20.21 0.74 46.12
N VAL A 211 -19.69 -0.49 46.10
CA VAL A 211 -19.07 -1.11 47.31
C VAL A 211 -17.86 -0.31 47.77
N VAL A 212 -16.99 0.13 46.85
CA VAL A 212 -15.83 0.97 47.18
C VAL A 212 -16.26 2.30 47.79
N VAL A 213 -17.26 2.95 47.20
CA VAL A 213 -17.79 4.23 47.74
C VAL A 213 -18.33 4.04 49.13
N VAL A 214 -19.18 3.03 49.36
CA VAL A 214 -19.74 2.75 50.69
C VAL A 214 -18.64 2.46 51.71
N PHE A 215 -17.61 1.66 51.33
CA PHE A 215 -16.47 1.38 52.20
C PHE A 215 -15.69 2.64 52.59
N LEU A 216 -15.41 3.53 51.63
CA LEU A 216 -14.69 4.79 51.87
C LEU A 216 -15.47 5.71 52.81
N PHE A 217 -16.79 5.85 52.64
CA PHE A 217 -17.62 6.69 53.49
C PHE A 217 -17.83 6.05 54.87
N SER A 218 -17.98 4.72 54.99
CA SER A 218 -18.07 4.02 56.27
C SER A 218 -16.80 4.21 57.12
N LYS A 219 -15.62 4.24 56.50
CA LYS A 219 -14.35 4.45 57.21
C LYS A 219 -14.14 5.86 57.71
N ARG A 220 -14.89 6.84 57.17
CA ARG A 220 -14.80 8.27 57.52
C ARG A 220 -15.72 8.66 58.67
N MET A 221 -16.64 7.77 59.07
CA MET A 221 -17.60 7.99 60.17
C MET A 221 -17.17 7.28 61.51
N LYS A 222 -15.98 6.74 61.59
CA LYS A 222 -15.30 6.27 62.80
C LYS A 222 -14.11 7.23 63.06
#